data_57a089cc186680bc9484f9b2a43373f5
#
_entry.id   57a089cc186680bc9484f9b2a43373f5
#
_cell.length_a   1.000
_cell.length_b   1.000
_cell.length_c   1.000
_cell.angle_alpha   90.00
_cell.angle_beta   90.00
_cell.angle_gamma   90.00
#
_symmetry.space_group_name_H-M   'P 1'
#
loop_
_entity.id
_entity.type
_entity.pdbx_description
1 polymer ?
#
loop_
_entity_poly.entity_id
_entity_poly.type
_entity_poly.pdbx_seq_one_letter_code
_entity_poly.pdbx_strand_id
1 'polypeptide(L)'
;MVMAFLAACAPVRVRETPAAQAAQVAREAQLKARTHWTINARIGVSNGKDGGSGDLVWTQNGDRYEFTVHAPVTGRTWKLSGDAHEAVLEGVDPQPAAGSDPEHLLRERLGWDVPLAQLGAWVRGMRASGSAHLEYDAQNLPALIEQSGWKVEYREWLSDRDPPLPRKLFASRGNARVRVAIESWSFDG
;
A
#
# COMPACT_ATOMS: atom_id res chain seq x y z
N MET A 1 -25.94 33.15 9.77
CA MET A 1 -24.82 32.21 10.02
C MET A 1 -25.05 30.97 9.14
N VAL A 2 -24.45 30.95 7.93
CA VAL A 2 -24.64 29.88 6.94
C VAL A 2 -23.62 28.79 7.25
N MET A 3 -24.12 27.64 7.69
CA MET A 3 -23.30 26.46 7.97
C MET A 3 -23.06 25.73 6.64
N ALA A 4 -21.87 25.91 6.05
CA ALA A 4 -21.46 25.18 4.86
C ALA A 4 -21.12 23.73 5.24
N PHE A 5 -22.00 22.79 4.88
CA PHE A 5 -21.71 21.36 4.94
C PHE A 5 -20.66 21.02 3.87
N LEU A 6 -19.44 20.78 4.29
CA LEU A 6 -18.42 20.12 3.47
C LEU A 6 -18.84 18.66 3.29
N ALA A 7 -19.57 18.38 2.22
CA ALA A 7 -19.80 17.01 1.78
C ALA A 7 -18.47 16.39 1.38
N ALA A 8 -17.89 15.57 2.25
CA ALA A 8 -16.78 14.71 1.90
C ALA A 8 -17.31 13.72 0.85
N CYS A 9 -16.96 13.91 -0.43
CA CYS A 9 -17.28 12.98 -1.51
C CYS A 9 -16.57 11.65 -1.24
N ALA A 10 -17.26 10.72 -0.57
CA ALA A 10 -16.86 9.32 -0.59
C ALA A 10 -17.17 8.78 -2.00
N PRO A 11 -16.27 8.02 -2.62
CA PRO A 11 -16.55 7.42 -3.93
C PRO A 11 -17.79 6.54 -3.83
N VAL A 12 -18.69 6.67 -4.82
CA VAL A 12 -19.88 5.81 -4.91
C VAL A 12 -19.38 4.38 -5.15
N ARG A 13 -19.70 3.47 -4.24
CA ARG A 13 -19.34 2.06 -4.36
C ARG A 13 -20.43 1.33 -5.10
N VAL A 14 -20.05 0.58 -6.12
CA VAL A 14 -20.93 -0.26 -6.92
C VAL A 14 -20.59 -1.72 -6.64
N ARG A 15 -21.61 -2.56 -6.53
CA ARG A 15 -21.44 -4.00 -6.39
C ARG A 15 -20.67 -4.56 -7.60
N GLU A 16 -19.95 -5.62 -7.34
CA GLU A 16 -19.22 -6.39 -8.34
C GLU A 16 -20.13 -6.76 -9.53
N THR A 17 -19.69 -6.39 -10.73
CA THR A 17 -20.35 -6.77 -11.98
C THR A 17 -19.41 -7.63 -12.81
N PRO A 18 -19.92 -8.50 -13.72
CA PRO A 18 -19.04 -9.27 -14.60
C PRO A 18 -18.07 -8.40 -15.42
N ALA A 19 -18.51 -7.21 -15.82
CA ALA A 19 -17.68 -6.28 -16.58
C ALA A 19 -16.54 -5.72 -15.69
N ALA A 20 -16.82 -5.32 -14.45
CA ALA A 20 -15.81 -4.84 -13.50
C ALA A 20 -14.81 -5.94 -13.14
N GLN A 21 -15.28 -7.18 -12.94
CA GLN A 21 -14.42 -8.34 -12.72
C GLN A 21 -13.47 -8.58 -13.89
N ALA A 22 -13.99 -8.59 -15.13
CA ALA A 22 -13.17 -8.80 -16.33
C ALA A 22 -12.12 -7.69 -16.49
N ALA A 23 -12.51 -6.42 -16.28
CA ALA A 23 -11.60 -5.29 -16.32
C ALA A 23 -10.49 -5.41 -15.26
N GLN A 24 -10.84 -5.82 -14.02
CA GLN A 24 -9.88 -6.02 -12.95
C GLN A 24 -8.91 -7.16 -13.27
N VAL A 25 -9.39 -8.28 -13.78
CA VAL A 25 -8.52 -9.41 -14.17
C VAL A 25 -7.54 -8.99 -15.26
N ALA A 26 -7.99 -8.27 -16.29
CA ALA A 26 -7.14 -7.77 -17.35
C ALA A 26 -6.07 -6.79 -16.81
N ARG A 27 -6.47 -5.87 -15.92
CA ARG A 27 -5.57 -4.91 -15.28
C ARG A 27 -4.52 -5.61 -14.41
N GLU A 28 -4.93 -6.60 -13.61
CA GLU A 28 -4.00 -7.38 -12.78
C GLU A 28 -3.00 -8.16 -13.62
N ALA A 29 -3.41 -8.72 -14.77
CA ALA A 29 -2.50 -9.43 -15.67
C ALA A 29 -1.41 -8.51 -16.22
N GLN A 30 -1.77 -7.30 -16.65
CA GLN A 30 -0.80 -6.28 -17.10
C GLN A 30 0.17 -5.88 -15.99
N LEU A 31 -0.32 -5.65 -14.78
CA LEU A 31 0.51 -5.22 -13.65
C LEU A 31 1.39 -6.34 -13.10
N LYS A 32 0.94 -7.59 -13.15
CA LYS A 32 1.77 -8.76 -12.77
C LYS A 32 2.99 -8.92 -13.67
N ALA A 33 2.87 -8.57 -14.95
CA ALA A 33 4.00 -8.60 -15.89
C ALA A 33 5.06 -7.53 -15.57
N ARG A 34 4.71 -6.47 -14.84
CA ARG A 34 5.62 -5.40 -14.44
C ARG A 34 6.22 -5.72 -13.06
N THR A 35 7.32 -6.46 -13.05
CA THR A 35 7.98 -6.92 -11.82
C THR A 35 8.96 -5.91 -11.24
N HIS A 36 9.34 -4.87 -12.00
CA HIS A 36 10.26 -3.81 -11.61
C HIS A 36 9.50 -2.50 -11.55
N TRP A 37 9.43 -1.90 -10.36
CA TRP A 37 8.77 -0.63 -10.17
C TRP A 37 9.27 0.09 -8.92
N THR A 38 9.15 1.40 -8.93
CA THR A 38 9.45 2.26 -7.79
C THR A 38 8.29 3.22 -7.55
N ILE A 39 7.96 3.45 -6.30
CA ILE A 39 7.06 4.52 -5.88
C ILE A 39 7.78 5.50 -4.97
N ASN A 40 7.50 6.78 -5.14
CA ASN A 40 7.69 7.80 -4.12
C ASN A 40 6.33 8.10 -3.51
N ALA A 41 6.23 8.06 -2.20
CA ALA A 41 4.96 8.14 -1.50
C ALA A 41 5.14 8.75 -0.11
N ARG A 42 4.04 9.13 0.51
CA ARG A 42 3.95 9.31 1.96
C ARG A 42 3.26 8.13 2.58
N ILE A 43 3.87 7.58 3.63
CA ILE A 43 3.29 6.52 4.44
C ILE A 43 2.95 7.02 5.84
N GLY A 44 1.80 6.60 6.34
CA GLY A 44 1.42 6.76 7.74
C GLY A 44 0.93 5.43 8.29
N VAL A 45 1.46 5.03 9.43
CA VAL A 45 1.11 3.78 10.11
C VAL A 45 0.69 4.08 11.54
N SER A 46 -0.32 3.38 12.04
CA SER A 46 -0.72 3.43 13.45
C SER A 46 -1.37 2.11 13.84
N ASN A 47 -1.12 1.67 15.07
CA ASN A 47 -1.82 0.54 15.70
C ASN A 47 -2.82 0.99 16.77
N GLY A 48 -3.11 2.31 16.82
CA GLY A 48 -3.96 2.96 17.80
C GLY A 48 -3.22 3.43 19.05
N LYS A 49 -2.03 2.91 19.33
CA LYS A 49 -1.17 3.28 20.46
C LYS A 49 0.16 3.86 19.96
N ASP A 50 0.80 3.14 19.06
CA ASP A 50 2.05 3.54 18.44
C ASP A 50 1.82 3.83 16.96
N GLY A 51 2.71 4.57 16.34
CA GLY A 51 2.65 4.88 14.93
C GLY A 51 3.73 5.84 14.48
N GLY A 52 3.71 6.13 13.20
CA GLY A 52 4.64 7.08 12.60
C GLY A 52 4.23 7.40 11.18
N SER A 53 4.93 8.36 10.61
CA SER A 53 4.76 8.74 9.20
C SER A 53 6.09 9.23 8.63
N GLY A 54 6.22 9.11 7.32
CA GLY A 54 7.40 9.57 6.62
C GLY A 54 7.25 9.56 5.11
N ASP A 55 8.25 10.09 4.46
CA ASP A 55 8.40 10.00 3.01
C ASP A 55 8.99 8.61 2.69
N LEU A 56 8.32 7.87 1.83
CA LEU A 56 8.65 6.49 1.45
C LEU A 56 9.18 6.47 0.02
N VAL A 57 10.33 5.84 -0.16
CA VAL A 57 10.74 5.29 -1.45
C VAL A 57 10.66 3.77 -1.36
N TRP A 58 9.85 3.16 -2.21
CA TRP A 58 9.73 1.70 -2.29
C TRP A 58 10.10 1.24 -3.69
N THR A 59 11.17 0.46 -3.77
CA THR A 59 11.61 -0.19 -4.99
C THR A 59 11.32 -1.69 -4.90
N GLN A 60 10.74 -2.23 -5.95
CA GLN A 60 10.49 -3.66 -6.12
C GLN A 60 11.22 -4.16 -7.36
N ASN A 61 11.95 -5.26 -7.24
CA ASN A 61 12.67 -5.91 -8.33
C ASN A 61 12.45 -7.44 -8.24
N GLY A 62 11.42 -7.93 -8.91
CA GLY A 62 10.96 -9.30 -8.72
C GLY A 62 10.54 -9.54 -7.27
N ASP A 63 11.22 -10.49 -6.60
CA ASP A 63 10.97 -10.80 -5.20
C ASP A 63 11.75 -9.91 -4.23
N ARG A 64 12.74 -9.16 -4.72
CA ARG A 64 13.53 -8.23 -3.89
C ARG A 64 12.81 -6.92 -3.71
N TYR A 65 12.85 -6.40 -2.49
CA TYR A 65 12.25 -5.11 -2.15
C TYR A 65 13.19 -4.26 -1.31
N GLU A 66 13.02 -2.96 -1.43
CA GLU A 66 13.65 -1.98 -0.56
C GLU A 66 12.65 -0.87 -0.23
N PHE A 67 12.46 -0.65 1.07
CA PHE A 67 11.68 0.45 1.62
C PHE A 67 12.64 1.40 2.34
N THR A 68 12.75 2.61 1.87
CA THR A 68 13.43 3.67 2.61
C THR A 68 12.39 4.67 3.11
N VAL A 69 12.33 4.87 4.42
CA VAL A 69 11.41 5.82 5.04
C VAL A 69 12.21 6.90 5.76
N HIS A 70 11.97 8.14 5.36
CA HIS A 70 12.48 9.32 6.03
C HIS A 70 11.37 9.97 6.85
N ALA A 71 11.57 10.08 8.17
CA ALA A 71 10.63 10.71 9.09
C ALA A 71 11.05 12.18 9.34
N PRO A 72 10.43 13.17 8.67
CA PRO A 72 10.91 14.56 8.69
C PRO A 72 10.85 15.20 10.08
N VAL A 73 9.91 14.77 10.92
CA VAL A 73 9.75 15.32 12.29
C VAL A 73 10.93 14.93 13.18
N THR A 74 11.47 13.74 13.04
CA THR A 74 12.58 13.22 13.85
C THR A 74 13.93 13.31 13.16
N GLY A 75 13.94 13.59 11.85
CA GLY A 75 15.13 13.55 10.99
C GLY A 75 15.71 12.15 10.80
N ARG A 76 15.00 11.12 11.25
CA ARG A 76 15.48 9.73 11.16
C ARG A 76 15.13 9.11 9.81
N THR A 77 16.06 8.33 9.30
CA THR A 77 15.83 7.48 8.11
C THR A 77 16.10 6.05 8.49
N TRP A 78 15.22 5.15 8.08
CA TRP A 78 15.43 3.72 8.20
C TRP A 78 15.14 3.03 6.87
N LYS A 79 15.72 1.86 6.70
CA LYS A 79 15.59 1.06 5.50
C LYS A 79 15.26 -0.38 5.86
N LEU A 80 14.24 -0.93 5.22
CA LEU A 80 13.92 -2.35 5.22
C LEU A 80 14.18 -2.88 3.82
N SER A 81 15.06 -3.85 3.70
CA SER A 81 15.34 -4.53 2.43
C SER A 81 15.27 -6.04 2.63
N GLY A 82 14.98 -6.77 1.55
CA GLY A 82 14.89 -8.22 1.63
C GLY A 82 14.31 -8.86 0.39
N ASP A 83 14.00 -10.14 0.53
CA ASP A 83 13.36 -10.97 -0.49
C ASP A 83 12.39 -11.97 0.18
N ALA A 84 12.12 -13.10 -0.48
CA ALA A 84 11.23 -14.14 0.05
C ALA A 84 11.82 -14.91 1.26
N HIS A 85 13.11 -14.78 1.56
CA HIS A 85 13.83 -15.61 2.53
C HIS A 85 14.41 -14.82 3.69
N GLU A 86 14.81 -13.57 3.44
CA GLU A 86 15.47 -12.74 4.43
C GLU A 86 15.02 -11.29 4.35
N ALA A 87 15.11 -10.62 5.48
CA ALA A 87 14.86 -9.19 5.61
C ALA A 87 15.90 -8.57 6.54
N VAL A 88 16.31 -7.35 6.24
CA VAL A 88 17.23 -6.55 7.05
C VAL A 88 16.62 -5.17 7.27
N LEU A 89 16.54 -4.77 8.54
CA LEU A 89 16.09 -3.45 8.98
C LEU A 89 17.27 -2.65 9.52
N GLU A 90 17.56 -1.52 8.91
CA GLU A 90 18.67 -0.63 9.22
C GLU A 90 18.17 0.75 9.65
N GLY A 91 18.95 1.47 10.46
CA GLY A 91 18.67 2.87 10.84
C GLY A 91 17.64 3.06 11.95
N VAL A 92 17.08 1.99 12.50
CA VAL A 92 16.21 2.02 13.69
C VAL A 92 17.07 1.90 14.95
N ASP A 93 17.89 0.87 15.00
CA ASP A 93 18.85 0.58 16.08
C ASP A 93 20.29 0.87 15.61
N PRO A 94 21.27 0.95 16.54
CA PRO A 94 22.69 1.13 16.17
C PRO A 94 23.24 -0.01 15.30
N GLN A 95 22.70 -1.22 15.43
CA GLN A 95 23.05 -2.38 14.62
C GLN A 95 21.85 -2.78 13.76
N PRO A 96 22.08 -3.23 12.51
CA PRO A 96 21.03 -3.80 11.68
C PRO A 96 20.35 -4.99 12.36
N ALA A 97 19.04 -5.09 12.22
CA ALA A 97 18.27 -6.26 12.63
C ALA A 97 17.92 -7.08 11.40
N ALA A 98 18.20 -8.39 11.45
CA ALA A 98 17.92 -9.32 10.37
C ALA A 98 16.96 -10.42 10.82
N GLY A 99 16.17 -10.94 9.88
CA GLY A 99 15.21 -12.04 10.13
C GLY A 99 14.59 -12.53 8.84
N SER A 100 13.80 -13.59 8.93
CA SER A 100 13.06 -14.15 7.79
C SER A 100 11.64 -13.56 7.65
N ASP A 101 11.17 -12.78 8.64
CA ASP A 101 9.83 -12.18 8.67
C ASP A 101 9.95 -10.65 8.79
N PRO A 102 9.81 -9.91 7.69
CA PRO A 102 9.90 -8.45 7.69
C PRO A 102 8.78 -7.79 8.49
N GLU A 103 7.59 -8.40 8.55
CA GLU A 103 6.45 -7.86 9.31
C GLU A 103 6.72 -7.98 10.81
N HIS A 104 7.37 -9.07 11.24
CA HIS A 104 7.83 -9.23 12.62
C HIS A 104 8.87 -8.19 13.00
N LEU A 105 9.87 -7.96 12.15
CA LEU A 105 10.89 -6.92 12.38
C LEU A 105 10.28 -5.53 12.54
N LEU A 106 9.35 -5.14 11.66
CA LEU A 106 8.67 -3.85 11.76
C LEU A 106 7.84 -3.74 13.04
N ARG A 107 7.15 -4.82 13.43
CA ARG A 107 6.33 -4.84 14.64
C ARG A 107 7.18 -4.74 15.89
N GLU A 108 8.27 -5.51 15.96
CA GLU A 108 9.16 -5.56 17.11
C GLU A 108 9.92 -4.24 17.30
N ARG A 109 10.46 -3.66 16.22
CA ARG A 109 11.37 -2.52 16.29
C ARG A 109 10.68 -1.16 16.18
N LEU A 110 9.55 -1.08 15.50
CA LEU A 110 8.83 0.17 15.24
C LEU A 110 7.40 0.18 15.81
N GLY A 111 6.89 -0.96 16.30
CA GLY A 111 5.48 -1.10 16.66
C GLY A 111 4.53 -1.04 15.45
N TRP A 112 5.03 -1.23 14.25
CA TRP A 112 4.27 -1.10 13.01
C TRP A 112 3.67 -2.44 12.57
N ASP A 113 2.35 -2.52 12.55
CA ASP A 113 1.61 -3.66 11.97
C ASP A 113 1.29 -3.34 10.50
N VAL A 114 2.21 -3.70 9.61
CA VAL A 114 2.12 -3.45 8.16
C VAL A 114 2.12 -4.79 7.43
N PRO A 115 1.08 -5.11 6.64
CA PRO A 115 0.98 -6.38 5.92
C PRO A 115 1.78 -6.32 4.62
N LEU A 116 3.10 -6.37 4.69
CA LEU A 116 4.01 -6.18 3.54
C LEU A 116 3.76 -7.17 2.41
N ALA A 117 3.48 -8.43 2.75
CA ALA A 117 3.20 -9.48 1.77
C ALA A 117 2.00 -9.15 0.88
N GLN A 118 0.98 -8.49 1.43
CA GLN A 118 -0.21 -8.08 0.69
C GLN A 118 -0.11 -6.65 0.15
N LEU A 119 0.60 -5.77 0.87
CA LEU A 119 0.66 -4.35 0.55
C LEU A 119 1.24 -4.11 -0.85
N GLY A 120 2.20 -4.92 -1.30
CA GLY A 120 2.77 -4.86 -2.64
C GLY A 120 1.75 -5.07 -3.77
N ALA A 121 0.73 -5.88 -3.54
CA ALA A 121 -0.40 -6.01 -4.46
C ALA A 121 -1.36 -4.83 -4.32
N TRP A 122 -1.72 -4.47 -3.09
CA TRP A 122 -2.72 -3.43 -2.82
C TRP A 122 -2.27 -2.04 -3.26
N VAL A 123 -0.99 -1.67 -3.14
CA VAL A 123 -0.51 -0.37 -3.65
C VAL A 123 -0.69 -0.25 -5.16
N ARG A 124 -0.71 -1.37 -5.89
CA ARG A 124 -1.00 -1.44 -7.33
C ARG A 124 -2.50 -1.59 -7.63
N GLY A 125 -3.35 -1.65 -6.60
CA GLY A 125 -4.79 -1.89 -6.73
C GLY A 125 -5.13 -3.31 -7.17
N MET A 126 -4.28 -4.28 -6.84
CA MET A 126 -4.45 -5.69 -7.18
C MET A 126 -4.85 -6.49 -5.94
N ARG A 127 -5.46 -7.64 -6.17
CA ARG A 127 -5.61 -8.66 -5.13
C ARG A 127 -4.26 -9.31 -4.84
N ALA A 128 -3.97 -9.51 -3.58
CA ALA A 128 -2.90 -10.40 -3.14
C ALA A 128 -3.34 -11.88 -3.31
N SER A 129 -2.49 -12.82 -2.93
CA SER A 129 -2.86 -14.24 -2.93
C SER A 129 -3.98 -14.54 -1.94
N GLY A 130 -4.89 -15.43 -2.29
CA GLY A 130 -6.04 -15.84 -1.48
C GLY A 130 -7.34 -15.16 -1.88
N SER A 131 -8.41 -15.48 -1.14
CA SER A 131 -9.74 -14.93 -1.39
C SER A 131 -9.81 -13.45 -1.07
N ALA A 132 -10.52 -12.69 -1.91
CA ALA A 132 -10.76 -11.27 -1.72
C ALA A 132 -12.20 -10.92 -2.13
N HIS A 133 -12.81 -9.97 -1.42
CA HIS A 133 -14.05 -9.32 -1.83
C HIS A 133 -13.73 -7.93 -2.36
N LEU A 134 -14.32 -7.55 -3.51
CA LEU A 134 -14.11 -6.27 -4.15
C LEU A 134 -15.42 -5.51 -4.33
N GLU A 135 -15.35 -4.19 -4.11
CA GLU A 135 -16.34 -3.24 -4.58
C GLU A 135 -15.65 -2.28 -5.56
N TYR A 136 -16.37 -1.79 -6.53
CA TYR A 136 -15.83 -0.97 -7.60
C TYR A 136 -16.41 0.44 -7.59
N ASP A 137 -15.72 1.37 -8.19
CA ASP A 137 -16.23 2.69 -8.51
C ASP A 137 -16.98 2.71 -9.85
N ALA A 138 -17.46 3.88 -10.26
CA ALA A 138 -18.17 4.06 -11.53
C ALA A 138 -17.29 3.84 -12.77
N GLN A 139 -15.97 3.81 -12.63
CA GLN A 139 -14.98 3.55 -13.67
C GLN A 139 -14.53 2.07 -13.70
N ASN A 140 -15.17 1.19 -12.93
CA ASN A 140 -14.79 -0.22 -12.72
C ASN A 140 -13.39 -0.40 -12.12
N LEU A 141 -12.90 0.61 -11.38
CA LEU A 141 -11.68 0.48 -10.59
C LEU A 141 -12.02 0.05 -9.16
N PRO A 142 -11.18 -0.73 -8.48
CA PRO A 142 -11.42 -1.07 -7.08
C PRO A 142 -11.62 0.16 -6.20
N ALA A 143 -12.77 0.27 -5.55
CA ALA A 143 -13.04 1.24 -4.49
C ALA A 143 -12.71 0.64 -3.12
N LEU A 144 -12.86 -0.68 -3.00
CA LEU A 144 -12.61 -1.46 -1.81
C LEU A 144 -12.05 -2.83 -2.17
N ILE A 145 -11.06 -3.28 -1.41
CA ILE A 145 -10.63 -4.68 -1.34
C ILE A 145 -10.69 -5.11 0.12
N GLU A 146 -11.44 -6.18 0.41
CA GLU A 146 -11.40 -6.85 1.71
C GLU A 146 -10.67 -8.18 1.54
N GLN A 147 -9.52 -8.32 2.20
CA GLN A 147 -8.65 -9.47 2.05
C GLN A 147 -7.81 -9.70 3.31
N SER A 148 -7.66 -10.95 3.74
CA SER A 148 -6.84 -11.34 4.91
C SER A 148 -7.20 -10.55 6.18
N GLY A 149 -8.48 -10.23 6.36
CA GLY A 149 -8.98 -9.43 7.48
C GLY A 149 -8.69 -7.93 7.38
N TRP A 150 -8.04 -7.48 6.33
CA TRP A 150 -7.83 -6.07 6.02
C TRP A 150 -8.94 -5.53 5.13
N LYS A 151 -9.27 -4.26 5.37
CA LYS A 151 -10.12 -3.43 4.52
C LYS A 151 -9.26 -2.36 3.88
N VAL A 152 -9.14 -2.41 2.55
CA VAL A 152 -8.34 -1.48 1.75
C VAL A 152 -9.25 -0.60 0.92
N GLU A 153 -9.31 0.68 1.25
CA GLU A 153 -10.13 1.67 0.56
C GLU A 153 -9.27 2.51 -0.37
N TYR A 154 -9.63 2.56 -1.65
CA TYR A 154 -9.00 3.41 -2.64
C TYR A 154 -9.73 4.74 -2.71
N ARG A 155 -9.02 5.82 -2.48
CA ARG A 155 -9.57 7.18 -2.42
C ARG A 155 -9.30 7.98 -3.68
N GLU A 156 -8.25 7.63 -4.40
CA GLU A 156 -7.81 8.37 -5.57
C GLU A 156 -7.03 7.46 -6.51
N TRP A 157 -7.25 7.63 -7.82
CA TRP A 157 -6.59 6.91 -8.88
C TRP A 157 -5.91 7.87 -9.87
N LEU A 158 -4.80 7.44 -10.45
CA LEU A 158 -4.15 8.03 -11.61
C LEU A 158 -4.79 7.39 -12.85
N SER A 159 -5.88 7.96 -13.32
CA SER A 159 -6.66 7.44 -14.44
C SER A 159 -6.06 7.78 -15.81
N ASP A 160 -5.06 8.65 -15.85
CA ASP A 160 -4.25 8.99 -17.02
C ASP A 160 -3.15 7.95 -17.32
N ARG A 161 -2.99 6.95 -16.47
CA ARG A 161 -2.06 5.84 -16.65
C ARG A 161 -2.75 4.63 -17.28
N ASP A 162 -1.98 3.86 -18.04
CA ASP A 162 -2.42 2.59 -18.62
C ASP A 162 -1.50 1.44 -18.16
N PRO A 163 -2.01 0.50 -17.34
CA PRO A 163 -3.31 0.56 -16.67
C PRO A 163 -3.37 1.64 -15.57
N PRO A 164 -4.58 2.07 -15.16
CA PRO A 164 -4.76 2.99 -14.04
C PRO A 164 -4.12 2.49 -12.75
N LEU A 165 -3.50 3.39 -11.98
CA LEU A 165 -2.77 3.08 -10.76
C LEU A 165 -3.35 3.84 -9.57
N PRO A 166 -3.34 3.27 -8.35
CA PRO A 166 -3.73 4.00 -7.16
C PRO A 166 -2.82 5.19 -6.90
N ARG A 167 -3.43 6.30 -6.47
CA ARG A 167 -2.75 7.46 -5.92
C ARG A 167 -2.87 7.51 -4.40
N LYS A 168 -4.00 7.07 -3.85
CA LYS A 168 -4.24 7.13 -2.41
C LYS A 168 -5.05 5.93 -1.95
N LEU A 169 -4.52 5.22 -0.96
CA LEU A 169 -5.19 4.08 -0.34
C LEU A 169 -5.07 4.11 1.18
N PHE A 170 -6.08 3.55 1.86
CA PHE A 170 -6.14 3.38 3.30
C PHE A 170 -6.45 1.92 3.60
N ALA A 171 -5.53 1.23 4.27
CA ALA A 171 -5.74 -0.12 4.75
C ALA A 171 -5.97 -0.11 6.26
N SER A 172 -6.89 -0.95 6.74
CA SER A 172 -7.24 -1.03 8.15
C SER A 172 -7.61 -2.46 8.57
N ARG A 173 -7.18 -2.84 9.80
CA ARG A 173 -7.53 -4.10 10.46
C ARG A 173 -7.55 -3.87 11.98
N GLY A 174 -8.73 -3.98 12.63
CA GLY A 174 -8.85 -3.63 14.04
C GLY A 174 -8.36 -2.20 14.31
N ASN A 175 -7.34 -2.04 15.13
CA ASN A 175 -6.73 -0.75 15.41
C ASN A 175 -5.57 -0.39 14.45
N ALA A 176 -5.09 -1.35 13.67
CA ALA A 176 -4.03 -1.11 12.71
C ALA A 176 -4.53 -0.28 11.52
N ARG A 177 -3.74 0.71 11.12
CA ARG A 177 -4.00 1.62 10.01
C ARG A 177 -2.74 1.82 9.20
N VAL A 178 -2.85 1.68 7.90
CA VAL A 178 -1.80 2.03 6.94
C VAL A 178 -2.40 2.96 5.90
N ARG A 179 -1.77 4.12 5.69
CA ARG A 179 -2.16 5.11 4.68
C ARG A 179 -0.99 5.29 3.74
N VAL A 180 -1.25 5.20 2.45
CA VAL A 180 -0.23 5.48 1.44
C VAL A 180 -0.78 6.51 0.47
N ALA A 181 -0.03 7.60 0.29
CA ALA A 181 -0.30 8.62 -0.71
C ALA A 181 0.87 8.64 -1.69
N ILE A 182 0.65 8.12 -2.89
CA ILE A 182 1.67 7.92 -3.91
C ILE A 182 1.80 9.20 -4.73
N GLU A 183 3.00 9.73 -4.81
CA GLU A 183 3.35 10.95 -5.54
C GLU A 183 3.78 10.63 -6.97
N SER A 184 4.57 9.56 -7.13
CA SER A 184 5.04 9.13 -8.44
C SER A 184 5.20 7.62 -8.55
N TRP A 185 5.07 7.12 -9.77
CA TRP A 185 5.33 5.76 -10.21
C TRP A 185 6.43 5.76 -11.27
N SER A 186 7.38 4.86 -11.15
CA SER A 186 8.35 4.50 -12.18
C SER A 186 8.30 3.00 -12.43
N PHE A 187 8.36 2.60 -13.69
CA PHE A 187 8.47 1.22 -14.12
C PHE A 187 9.71 1.15 -15.01
N ASP A 188 10.70 0.39 -14.56
CA ASP A 188 11.85 0.08 -15.39
C ASP A 188 11.41 -1.02 -16.38
N GLY A 189 11.51 -0.68 -17.67
CA GLY A 189 11.10 -1.53 -18.78
C GLY A 189 12.07 -2.66 -19.05
#